data_a84eb5dadb673fd0e40c38a2069bc0dc
#
_entry.id   a84eb5dadb673fd0e40c38a2069bc0dc
#
_cell.length_a   1.000
_cell.length_b   1.000
_cell.length_c   1.000
_cell.angle_alpha   90.00
_cell.angle_beta   90.00
_cell.angle_gamma   90.00
#
_symmetry.space_group_name_H-M   'P 1'
#
loop_
_entity.id
_entity.type
_entity.pdbx_description
1 polymer ?
#
loop_
_entity_poly.entity_id
_entity_poly.type
_entity_poly.pdbx_seq_one_letter_code
_entity_poly.pdbx_strand_id
1 'polypeptide(L)'
;GERAWKDAILTALEKNQFELATEPLLAADGRKVRTEAMLMLRTAPDQVAIPATLFIPPAVRLDLVADCDLESVRLGLEWLVAHEGQLAIRVALPSLRGQKFFRQLALLLTEHRGLASRLFLEIDAHGLVECHEQIATLARVASEFGAHIGVRRLAQQFGAVAQLHTLPLSYVKLG
;
A
#
# COMPACT_ATOMS: atom_id res chain seq x y z
N GLY A 1 12.15 -21.49 5.18
CA GLY A 1 11.42 -21.36 6.41
C GLY A 1 11.30 -19.92 6.90
N GLU A 2 10.71 -19.76 8.06
CA GLU A 2 10.46 -18.43 8.64
C GLU A 2 11.76 -17.64 8.85
N ARG A 3 12.81 -18.31 9.31
CA ARG A 3 14.10 -17.65 9.56
C ARG A 3 14.72 -17.08 8.28
N ALA A 4 14.61 -17.81 7.18
CA ALA A 4 15.11 -17.35 5.89
C ALA A 4 14.31 -16.12 5.41
N TRP A 5 13.00 -16.13 5.62
CA TRP A 5 12.16 -14.98 5.31
C TRP A 5 12.50 -13.77 6.17
N LYS A 6 12.70 -13.99 7.46
CA LYS A 6 13.07 -12.91 8.38
C LYS A 6 14.38 -12.26 7.94
N ASP A 7 15.39 -13.06 7.67
CA ASP A 7 16.69 -12.55 7.23
C ASP A 7 16.57 -11.79 5.90
N ALA A 8 15.83 -12.34 4.94
CA ALA A 8 15.64 -11.70 3.63
C ALA A 8 14.92 -10.34 3.75
N ILE A 9 13.85 -10.29 4.53
CA ILE A 9 13.07 -9.05 4.69
C ILE A 9 13.87 -8.01 5.47
N LEU A 10 14.50 -8.37 6.57
CA LEU A 10 15.30 -7.43 7.36
C LEU A 10 16.48 -6.90 6.56
N THR A 11 17.14 -7.75 5.78
CA THR A 11 18.23 -7.33 4.90
C THR A 11 17.74 -6.38 3.83
N ALA A 12 16.58 -6.69 3.24
CA ALA A 12 15.99 -5.83 2.21
C ALA A 12 15.63 -4.44 2.75
N LEU A 13 15.10 -4.37 3.99
CA LEU A 13 14.78 -3.10 4.64
C LEU A 13 16.06 -2.30 4.93
N GLU A 14 17.11 -2.97 5.35
CA GLU A 14 18.39 -2.32 5.69
C GLU A 14 19.16 -1.88 4.44
N LYS A 15 19.19 -2.72 3.42
CA LYS A 15 20.03 -2.52 2.23
C LYS A 15 19.29 -2.00 0.99
N ASN A 16 18.05 -1.54 1.16
CA ASN A 16 17.26 -0.99 0.06
C ASN A 16 17.09 -2.00 -1.10
N GLN A 17 16.68 -3.22 -0.77
CA GLN A 17 16.48 -4.28 -1.76
C GLN A 17 15.01 -4.44 -2.18
N PHE A 18 14.17 -3.48 -1.83
CA PHE A 18 12.81 -3.40 -2.34
C PHE A 18 12.73 -2.48 -3.55
N GLU A 19 11.83 -2.78 -4.44
CA GLU A 19 11.54 -1.97 -5.62
C GLU A 19 10.05 -2.03 -5.93
N LEU A 20 9.55 -1.12 -6.75
CA LEU A 20 8.15 -1.14 -7.19
C LEU A 20 8.07 -1.68 -8.62
N ALA A 21 7.19 -2.66 -8.82
CA ALA A 21 6.73 -3.02 -10.16
C ALA A 21 5.48 -2.20 -10.44
N THR A 22 5.45 -1.49 -11.55
CA THR A 22 4.37 -0.57 -11.87
C THR A 22 3.67 -0.97 -13.16
N GLU A 23 2.37 -0.68 -13.23
CA GLU A 23 1.55 -1.00 -14.38
C GLU A 23 0.43 0.04 -14.51
N PRO A 24 0.14 0.54 -15.72
CA PRO A 24 -0.93 1.50 -15.89
C PRO A 24 -2.30 0.84 -15.79
N LEU A 25 -3.22 1.49 -15.08
CA LEU A 25 -4.64 1.13 -15.10
C LEU A 25 -5.31 1.97 -16.18
N LEU A 26 -5.92 1.30 -17.16
CA LEU A 26 -6.55 1.96 -18.28
C LEU A 26 -8.06 1.90 -18.18
N ALA A 27 -8.73 3.00 -18.57
CA ALA A 27 -10.17 3.02 -18.78
C ALA A 27 -10.51 2.25 -20.06
N ALA A 28 -11.79 1.97 -20.26
CA ALA A 28 -12.27 1.23 -21.44
C ALA A 28 -11.91 1.93 -22.77
N ASP A 29 -11.78 3.26 -22.76
CA ASP A 29 -11.41 4.05 -23.93
C ASP A 29 -9.88 4.14 -24.15
N GLY A 30 -9.09 3.43 -23.33
CA GLY A 30 -7.63 3.43 -23.42
C GLY A 30 -6.94 4.53 -22.64
N ARG A 31 -7.70 5.46 -22.04
CA ARG A 31 -7.13 6.55 -21.25
C ARG A 31 -6.53 6.00 -19.94
N LYS A 32 -5.35 6.48 -19.58
CA LYS A 32 -4.71 6.09 -18.32
C LYS A 32 -5.43 6.75 -17.13
N VAL A 33 -5.90 5.94 -16.19
CA VAL A 33 -6.58 6.41 -14.98
C VAL A 33 -5.55 6.72 -13.89
N ARG A 34 -4.67 5.77 -13.61
CA ARG A 34 -3.58 5.88 -12.63
C ARG A 34 -2.54 4.80 -12.90
N THR A 35 -1.43 4.85 -12.20
CA THR A 35 -0.45 3.76 -12.17
C THR A 35 -0.67 2.96 -10.90
N GLU A 36 -0.63 1.63 -11.00
CA GLU A 36 -0.69 0.73 -9.86
C GLU A 36 0.69 0.15 -9.61
N ALA A 37 1.11 0.09 -8.34
CA ALA A 37 2.42 -0.40 -7.96
C ALA A 37 2.31 -1.58 -7.00
N MET A 38 3.23 -2.52 -7.15
CA MET A 38 3.39 -3.66 -6.25
C MET A 38 4.82 -3.70 -5.73
N LEU A 39 4.97 -3.88 -4.42
CA LEU A 39 6.28 -4.01 -3.81
C LEU A 39 6.91 -5.34 -4.22
N MET A 40 8.19 -5.29 -4.60
CA MET A 40 8.99 -6.44 -5.01
C MET A 40 10.24 -6.49 -4.16
N LEU A 41 10.69 -7.69 -3.81
CA LEU A 41 11.92 -7.90 -3.06
C LEU A 41 12.97 -8.55 -3.98
N ARG A 42 14.12 -7.90 -4.13
CA ARG A 42 15.19 -8.43 -4.97
C ARG A 42 16.44 -8.58 -4.11
N THR A 43 16.85 -9.82 -3.84
CA THR A 43 17.96 -10.13 -2.94
C THR A 43 19.34 -9.79 -3.51
N ALA A 44 19.44 -9.73 -4.85
CA ALA A 44 20.64 -9.33 -5.55
C ALA A 44 20.25 -8.82 -6.96
N PRO A 45 21.06 -7.94 -7.59
CA PRO A 45 20.71 -7.37 -8.90
C PRO A 45 20.46 -8.40 -10.00
N ASP A 46 21.14 -9.56 -9.92
CA ASP A 46 21.03 -10.64 -10.90
C ASP A 46 19.95 -11.66 -10.56
N GLN A 47 19.26 -11.50 -9.43
CA GLN A 47 18.18 -12.39 -9.01
C GLN A 47 16.83 -11.89 -9.48
N VAL A 48 15.90 -12.83 -9.68
CA VAL A 48 14.51 -12.49 -10.01
C VAL A 48 13.85 -11.84 -8.79
N ALA A 49 13.13 -10.76 -9.01
CA ALA A 49 12.40 -10.10 -7.94
C ALA A 49 11.25 -10.98 -7.42
N ILE A 50 11.09 -11.00 -6.10
CA ILE A 50 10.07 -11.78 -5.41
C ILE A 50 8.84 -10.89 -5.22
N PRO A 51 7.66 -11.29 -5.72
CA PRO A 51 6.46 -10.46 -5.58
C PRO A 51 5.90 -10.47 -4.16
N ALA A 52 5.16 -9.41 -3.83
CA ALA A 52 4.53 -9.23 -2.52
C ALA A 52 3.64 -10.41 -2.12
N THR A 53 2.99 -11.05 -3.08
CA THR A 53 2.15 -12.23 -2.81
C THR A 53 2.91 -13.36 -2.11
N LEU A 54 4.23 -13.44 -2.31
CA LEU A 54 5.05 -14.45 -1.68
C LEU A 54 5.67 -14.01 -0.36
N PHE A 55 6.07 -12.74 -0.20
CA PHE A 55 6.78 -12.33 1.02
C PHE A 55 5.88 -11.62 2.03
N ILE A 56 4.74 -11.07 1.64
CA ILE A 56 3.85 -10.40 2.60
C ILE A 56 3.28 -11.36 3.64
N PRO A 57 2.80 -12.58 3.29
CA PRO A 57 2.33 -13.51 4.32
C PRO A 57 3.38 -13.81 5.40
N PRO A 58 4.63 -14.18 5.07
CA PRO A 58 5.63 -14.33 6.13
C PRO A 58 5.95 -13.02 6.84
N ALA A 59 5.91 -11.87 6.18
CA ALA A 59 6.10 -10.57 6.85
C ALA A 59 5.03 -10.32 7.92
N VAL A 60 3.78 -10.71 7.65
CA VAL A 60 2.69 -10.61 8.62
C VAL A 60 2.99 -11.49 9.85
N ARG A 61 3.38 -12.75 9.62
CA ARG A 61 3.69 -13.68 10.72
C ARG A 61 4.88 -13.21 11.56
N LEU A 62 5.83 -12.54 10.95
CA LEU A 62 7.05 -12.05 11.60
C LEU A 62 6.91 -10.62 12.15
N ASP A 63 5.72 -10.02 12.04
CA ASP A 63 5.47 -8.63 12.45
C ASP A 63 6.38 -7.61 11.75
N LEU A 64 6.64 -7.84 10.48
CA LEU A 64 7.45 -6.97 9.62
C LEU A 64 6.65 -6.31 8.49
N VAL A 65 5.34 -6.58 8.41
CA VAL A 65 4.54 -6.10 7.29
C VAL A 65 4.38 -4.58 7.29
N ALA A 66 4.26 -3.97 8.47
CA ALA A 66 4.16 -2.51 8.54
C ALA A 66 5.41 -1.84 7.97
N ASP A 67 6.59 -2.39 8.27
CA ASP A 67 7.85 -1.87 7.73
C ASP A 67 7.91 -2.04 6.21
N CYS A 68 7.41 -3.15 5.68
CA CYS A 68 7.32 -3.37 4.23
C CYS A 68 6.39 -2.35 3.58
N ASP A 69 5.22 -2.11 4.17
CA ASP A 69 4.26 -1.17 3.62
C ASP A 69 4.77 0.29 3.69
N LEU A 70 5.50 0.63 4.76
CA LEU A 70 6.15 1.95 4.85
C LEU A 70 7.21 2.11 3.76
N GLU A 71 7.96 1.06 3.44
CA GLU A 71 8.92 1.09 2.34
C GLU A 71 8.19 1.28 1.01
N SER A 72 7.04 0.64 0.83
CA SER A 72 6.20 0.83 -0.35
C SER A 72 5.76 2.29 -0.51
N VAL A 73 5.36 2.93 0.60
CA VAL A 73 4.99 4.35 0.60
C VAL A 73 6.19 5.21 0.22
N ARG A 74 7.35 4.96 0.84
CA ARG A 74 8.57 5.73 0.56
C ARG A 74 8.96 5.64 -0.91
N LEU A 75 8.98 4.43 -1.46
CA LEU A 75 9.28 4.22 -2.87
C LEU A 75 8.24 4.83 -3.79
N GLY A 76 6.97 4.77 -3.39
CA GLY A 76 5.87 5.40 -4.13
C GLY A 76 6.03 6.91 -4.22
N LEU A 77 6.40 7.56 -3.11
CA LEU A 77 6.64 8.99 -3.10
C LEU A 77 7.85 9.36 -3.95
N GLU A 78 8.91 8.57 -3.95
CA GLU A 78 10.05 8.74 -4.86
C GLU A 78 9.62 8.62 -6.33
N TRP A 79 8.77 7.65 -6.63
CA TRP A 79 8.22 7.49 -7.98
C TRP A 79 7.44 8.73 -8.41
N LEU A 80 6.64 9.29 -7.51
CA LEU A 80 5.85 10.49 -7.79
C LEU A 80 6.71 11.73 -8.05
N VAL A 81 7.90 11.81 -7.45
CA VAL A 81 8.87 12.87 -7.77
C VAL A 81 9.30 12.78 -9.23
N ALA A 82 9.53 11.56 -9.72
CA ALA A 82 10.11 11.31 -11.04
C ALA A 82 9.09 11.18 -12.17
N HIS A 83 7.80 11.02 -11.83
CA HIS A 83 6.75 10.75 -12.81
C HIS A 83 5.54 11.65 -12.58
N GLU A 84 4.74 11.83 -13.63
CA GLU A 84 3.47 12.52 -13.53
C GLU A 84 2.33 11.52 -13.23
N GLY A 85 1.16 12.05 -12.87
CA GLY A 85 -0.03 11.26 -12.67
C GLY A 85 -0.18 10.75 -11.25
N GLN A 86 -1.08 9.79 -11.07
CA GLN A 86 -1.47 9.23 -9.79
C GLN A 86 -0.90 7.84 -9.61
N LEU A 87 -0.55 7.51 -8.37
CA LEU A 87 -0.01 6.20 -8.03
C LEU A 87 -0.83 5.57 -6.91
N ALA A 88 -1.26 4.32 -7.12
CA ALA A 88 -1.91 3.53 -6.08
C ALA A 88 -0.93 2.47 -5.57
N ILE A 89 -0.82 2.36 -4.26
CA ILE A 89 -0.04 1.31 -3.59
C ILE A 89 -0.94 0.58 -2.59
N ARG A 90 -0.67 -0.71 -2.39
CA ARG A 90 -1.44 -1.54 -1.46
C ARG A 90 -0.89 -1.42 -0.05
N VAL A 91 -1.80 -1.40 0.92
CA VAL A 91 -1.47 -1.46 2.34
C VAL A 91 -2.17 -2.69 2.91
N ALA A 92 -1.39 -3.57 3.55
CA ALA A 92 -1.94 -4.77 4.18
C ALA A 92 -2.69 -4.39 5.45
N LEU A 93 -3.83 -5.05 5.69
CA LEU A 93 -4.63 -4.75 6.88
C LEU A 93 -3.85 -4.94 8.19
N PRO A 94 -3.01 -5.97 8.35
CA PRO A 94 -2.21 -6.12 9.57
C PRO A 94 -1.27 -4.95 9.85
N SER A 95 -0.87 -4.17 8.86
CA SER A 95 -0.04 -2.98 9.08
C SER A 95 -0.77 -1.93 9.92
N LEU A 96 -2.10 -1.95 9.90
CA LEU A 96 -2.93 -0.96 10.58
C LEU A 96 -3.19 -1.27 12.06
N ARG A 97 -2.62 -2.37 12.57
CA ARG A 97 -2.89 -2.83 13.95
C ARG A 97 -2.30 -1.97 15.04
N GLY A 98 -1.19 -1.30 14.77
CA GLY A 98 -0.49 -0.50 15.78
C GLY A 98 -0.39 0.95 15.39
N GLN A 99 0.07 1.78 16.32
CA GLN A 99 0.24 3.21 16.08
C GLN A 99 1.49 3.54 15.27
N LYS A 100 2.46 2.63 15.27
CA LYS A 100 3.75 2.87 14.59
C LYS A 100 3.57 3.17 13.11
N PHE A 101 2.74 2.38 12.41
CA PHE A 101 2.52 2.58 10.99
C PHE A 101 1.97 3.98 10.71
N PHE A 102 0.97 4.40 11.48
CA PHE A 102 0.33 5.72 11.26
C PHE A 102 1.30 6.87 11.53
N ARG A 103 2.12 6.76 12.59
CA ARG A 103 3.11 7.80 12.89
C ARG A 103 4.17 7.93 11.79
N GLN A 104 4.68 6.80 11.33
CA GLN A 104 5.69 6.79 10.26
C GLN A 104 5.10 7.23 8.93
N LEU A 105 3.86 6.83 8.63
CA LEU A 105 3.16 7.29 7.45
C LEU A 105 3.01 8.81 7.46
N ALA A 106 2.59 9.38 8.58
CA ALA A 106 2.46 10.83 8.71
C ALA A 106 3.80 11.55 8.49
N LEU A 107 4.90 11.01 8.98
CA LEU A 107 6.23 11.57 8.75
C LEU A 107 6.60 11.55 7.27
N LEU A 108 6.37 10.43 6.59
CA LEU A 108 6.67 10.31 5.15
C LEU A 108 5.83 11.29 4.33
N LEU A 109 4.54 11.42 4.66
CA LEU A 109 3.64 12.33 3.94
C LEU A 109 4.00 13.80 4.23
N THR A 110 4.44 14.11 5.45
CA THR A 110 4.92 15.44 5.80
C THR A 110 6.12 15.85 4.95
N GLU A 111 7.05 14.95 4.74
CA GLU A 111 8.25 15.19 3.93
C GLU A 111 7.91 15.40 2.45
N HIS A 112 6.74 14.94 2.01
CA HIS A 112 6.34 14.94 0.59
C HIS A 112 4.95 15.55 0.39
N ARG A 113 4.62 16.62 1.11
CA ARG A 113 3.27 17.22 1.09
C ARG A 113 2.73 17.51 -0.30
N GLY A 114 3.58 18.05 -1.16
CA GLY A 114 3.16 18.41 -2.51
C GLY A 114 2.82 17.21 -3.40
N LEU A 115 3.21 16.00 -3.00
CA LEU A 115 2.99 14.78 -3.78
C LEU A 115 1.85 13.92 -3.24
N ALA A 116 1.47 14.11 -1.98
CA ALA A 116 0.48 13.26 -1.32
C ALA A 116 -0.87 13.24 -2.03
N SER A 117 -1.27 14.34 -2.66
CA SER A 117 -2.54 14.42 -3.39
C SER A 117 -2.59 13.49 -4.60
N ARG A 118 -1.45 12.96 -5.03
CA ARG A 118 -1.35 12.02 -6.15
C ARG A 118 -1.17 10.58 -5.69
N LEU A 119 -1.17 10.34 -4.37
CA LEU A 119 -0.98 9.03 -3.77
C LEU A 119 -2.31 8.44 -3.30
N PHE A 120 -2.55 7.20 -3.69
CA PHE A 120 -3.74 6.42 -3.30
C PHE A 120 -3.29 5.20 -2.52
N LEU A 121 -3.79 5.06 -1.30
CA LEU A 121 -3.53 3.90 -0.44
C LEU A 121 -4.69 2.93 -0.62
N GLU A 122 -4.41 1.76 -1.14
CA GLU A 122 -5.44 0.79 -1.50
C GLU A 122 -5.50 -0.33 -0.47
N ILE A 123 -6.70 -0.55 0.08
CA ILE A 123 -6.93 -1.58 1.09
C ILE A 123 -7.93 -2.62 0.57
N ASP A 124 -7.86 -3.82 1.14
CA ASP A 124 -8.81 -4.88 0.84
C ASP A 124 -10.17 -4.58 1.46
N ALA A 125 -11.25 -4.80 0.71
CA ALA A 125 -12.62 -4.59 1.17
C ALA A 125 -12.96 -5.37 2.46
N HIS A 126 -12.27 -6.49 2.72
CA HIS A 126 -12.42 -7.26 3.95
C HIS A 126 -12.23 -6.39 5.19
N GLY A 127 -11.33 -5.41 5.12
CA GLY A 127 -11.06 -4.50 6.22
C GLY A 127 -12.23 -3.59 6.59
N LEU A 128 -13.13 -3.30 5.64
CA LEU A 128 -14.31 -2.48 5.95
C LEU A 128 -15.24 -3.18 6.93
N VAL A 129 -15.20 -4.50 6.99
CA VAL A 129 -15.98 -5.31 7.92
C VAL A 129 -15.18 -5.64 9.17
N GLU A 130 -13.93 -6.08 9.01
CA GLU A 130 -13.13 -6.64 10.10
C GLU A 130 -12.35 -5.59 10.92
N CYS A 131 -11.96 -4.48 10.31
CA CYS A 131 -11.16 -3.46 11.00
C CYS A 131 -11.52 -2.04 10.56
N HIS A 132 -12.81 -1.75 10.57
CA HIS A 132 -13.35 -0.47 10.13
C HIS A 132 -12.69 0.73 10.83
N GLU A 133 -12.45 0.64 12.15
CA GLU A 133 -11.85 1.74 12.92
C GLU A 133 -10.42 2.04 12.47
N GLN A 134 -9.64 1.01 12.18
CA GLN A 134 -8.27 1.17 11.70
C GLN A 134 -8.25 1.82 10.32
N ILE A 135 -9.20 1.46 9.46
CA ILE A 135 -9.31 2.10 8.14
C ILE A 135 -9.77 3.54 8.28
N ALA A 136 -10.67 3.84 9.23
CA ALA A 136 -11.08 5.21 9.51
C ALA A 136 -9.87 6.05 9.97
N THR A 137 -8.97 5.48 10.78
CA THR A 137 -7.74 6.15 11.18
C THR A 137 -6.83 6.39 9.98
N LEU A 138 -6.68 5.41 9.10
CA LEU A 138 -5.91 5.56 7.87
C LEU A 138 -6.48 6.69 7.01
N ALA A 139 -7.80 6.74 6.86
CA ALA A 139 -8.48 7.77 6.08
C ALA A 139 -8.24 9.18 6.67
N ARG A 140 -8.26 9.31 8.01
CA ARG A 140 -7.97 10.59 8.66
C ARG A 140 -6.54 11.05 8.39
N VAL A 141 -5.57 10.15 8.56
CA VAL A 141 -4.15 10.48 8.30
C VAL A 141 -3.96 10.86 6.84
N ALA A 142 -4.51 10.06 5.92
CA ALA A 142 -4.42 10.36 4.49
C ALA A 142 -5.02 11.73 4.16
N SER A 143 -6.22 12.01 4.69
CA SER A 143 -6.93 13.27 4.43
C SER A 143 -6.16 14.51 4.92
N GLU A 144 -5.44 14.40 6.04
CA GLU A 144 -4.62 15.51 6.55
C GLU A 144 -3.58 15.98 5.53
N PHE A 145 -3.11 15.09 4.69
CA PHE A 145 -2.08 15.38 3.69
C PHE A 145 -2.61 15.41 2.25
N GLY A 146 -3.92 15.23 2.08
CA GLY A 146 -4.55 15.19 0.77
C GLY A 146 -4.38 13.88 0.02
N ALA A 147 -3.87 12.83 0.67
CA ALA A 147 -3.79 11.50 0.09
C ALA A 147 -5.17 10.82 0.12
N HIS A 148 -5.30 9.74 -0.63
CA HIS A 148 -6.59 9.11 -0.92
C HIS A 148 -6.62 7.65 -0.50
N ILE A 149 -7.82 7.12 -0.27
CA ILE A 149 -8.05 5.71 0.02
C ILE A 149 -8.83 5.08 -1.12
N GLY A 150 -8.34 3.95 -1.62
CA GLY A 150 -9.07 3.10 -2.55
C GLY A 150 -9.38 1.75 -1.91
N VAL A 151 -10.40 1.08 -2.42
CA VAL A 151 -10.80 -0.24 -1.95
C VAL A 151 -10.74 -1.23 -3.10
N ARG A 152 -10.18 -2.42 -2.83
CA ARG A 152 -10.09 -3.50 -3.82
C ARG A 152 -10.89 -4.72 -3.37
N ARG A 153 -11.27 -5.55 -4.35
CA ARG A 153 -11.91 -6.85 -4.14
C ARG A 153 -13.28 -6.77 -3.45
N LEU A 154 -14.06 -5.74 -3.77
CA LEU A 154 -15.39 -5.58 -3.17
C LEU A 154 -16.31 -6.75 -3.47
N ALA A 155 -16.24 -7.35 -4.67
CA ALA A 155 -17.10 -8.46 -5.06
C ALA A 155 -16.98 -9.69 -4.17
N GLN A 156 -15.89 -9.80 -3.40
CA GLN A 156 -15.65 -10.91 -2.48
C GLN A 156 -16.13 -10.62 -1.06
N GLN A 157 -16.72 -9.42 -0.83
CA GLN A 157 -17.11 -8.97 0.50
C GLN A 157 -18.45 -8.23 0.47
N PHE A 158 -19.54 -8.97 0.40
CA PHE A 158 -20.88 -8.37 0.35
C PHE A 158 -21.16 -7.47 1.56
N GLY A 159 -20.69 -7.84 2.76
CA GLY A 159 -20.87 -7.04 3.96
C GLY A 159 -20.20 -5.66 3.89
N ALA A 160 -19.17 -5.51 3.05
CA ALA A 160 -18.46 -4.25 2.90
C ALA A 160 -19.29 -3.20 2.16
N VAL A 161 -20.24 -3.59 1.33
CA VAL A 161 -21.07 -2.65 0.54
C VAL A 161 -21.78 -1.67 1.47
N ALA A 162 -22.32 -2.16 2.60
CA ALA A 162 -23.02 -1.31 3.55
C ALA A 162 -22.11 -0.26 4.23
N GLN A 163 -20.79 -0.46 4.17
CA GLN A 163 -19.80 0.41 4.82
C GLN A 163 -19.17 1.42 3.85
N LEU A 164 -19.44 1.34 2.55
CA LEU A 164 -18.79 2.20 1.56
C LEU A 164 -19.04 3.69 1.79
N HIS A 165 -20.21 4.05 2.30
CA HIS A 165 -20.58 5.45 2.53
C HIS A 165 -20.07 6.00 3.86
N THR A 166 -19.48 5.18 4.72
CA THR A 166 -19.03 5.60 6.05
C THR A 166 -17.64 6.21 6.06
N LEU A 167 -16.93 6.13 4.94
CA LEU A 167 -15.54 6.59 4.81
C LEU A 167 -15.34 7.37 3.50
N PRO A 168 -14.41 8.33 3.48
CA PRO A 168 -14.10 9.09 2.26
C PRO A 168 -13.24 8.25 1.31
N LEU A 169 -13.88 7.41 0.51
CA LEU A 169 -13.20 6.54 -0.46
C LEU A 169 -13.13 7.23 -1.82
N SER A 170 -11.97 7.18 -2.47
CA SER A 170 -11.75 7.79 -3.78
C SER A 170 -12.15 6.86 -4.91
N TYR A 171 -12.03 5.55 -4.73
CA TYR A 171 -12.48 4.57 -5.71
C TYR A 171 -12.72 3.22 -5.05
N VAL A 172 -13.47 2.38 -5.77
CA VAL A 172 -13.75 1.01 -5.37
C VAL A 172 -13.53 0.11 -6.57
N LYS A 173 -12.75 -0.96 -6.39
CA LYS A 173 -12.52 -2.00 -7.41
C LYS A 173 -13.32 -3.24 -7.03
N LEU A 174 -14.04 -3.80 -8.01
CA LEU A 174 -14.89 -4.97 -7.77
C LEU A 174 -14.09 -6.28 -7.72
N GLY A 175 -13.17 -6.46 -8.62
CA GLY A 175 -12.35 -7.67 -8.71
C GLY A 175 -10.91 -7.51 -8.35
#